data_9c3f0c2af38b6c3b9520e579eddda0bd
#
_entry.id   9c3f0c2af38b6c3b9520e579eddda0bd
#
_cell.length_a   1.000
_cell.length_b   1.000
_cell.length_c   1.000
_cell.angle_alpha   90.00
_cell.angle_beta   90.00
_cell.angle_gamma   90.00
#
_symmetry.space_group_name_H-M   'P 1'
#
loop_
_entity.id
_entity.type
_entity.pdbx_description
1 polymer ?
#
loop_
_entity_poly.entity_id
_entity_poly.type
_entity_poly.pdbx_seq_one_letter_code
_entity_poly.pdbx_strand_id
1 'polypeptide(L)'
;MKARKIVRNRRKMDEKGVSPVIGVILMVAATIVIAAVVMGMLGGFGPPKKTYMVTASASENSTGYICVVYNGGPDAQFVDDLNCTIYTAKGSITLNLTNKAGSTNCAWGTQGPNNDHIVVAAKFKDGSTQVILDTWT
;
A
#
# COMPACT_ATOMS: atom_id res chain seq x y z
N MET A 1 65.68 5.38 38.31
CA MET A 1 65.06 6.16 37.23
C MET A 1 64.70 5.32 35.98
N LYS A 2 65.36 4.21 35.72
CA LYS A 2 65.00 3.28 34.60
C LYS A 2 63.63 2.61 34.78
N ALA A 3 63.19 2.32 36.00
CA ALA A 3 61.89 1.70 36.28
C ALA A 3 60.67 2.60 35.92
N ARG A 4 60.80 3.92 36.07
CA ARG A 4 59.75 4.87 35.68
C ARG A 4 59.52 4.97 34.18
N LYS A 5 60.57 4.82 33.35
CA LYS A 5 60.45 4.78 31.89
C LYS A 5 59.74 3.52 31.37
N ILE A 6 59.97 2.39 32.00
CA ILE A 6 59.35 1.12 31.64
C ILE A 6 57.85 1.15 31.95
N VAL A 7 57.47 1.68 33.09
CA VAL A 7 56.04 1.82 33.46
C VAL A 7 55.30 2.79 32.54
N ARG A 8 55.91 3.87 32.09
CA ARG A 8 55.34 4.80 31.12
C ARG A 8 55.11 4.13 29.75
N ASN A 9 56.04 3.30 29.30
CA ASN A 9 55.87 2.58 28.04
C ASN A 9 54.75 1.55 28.08
N ARG A 10 54.56 0.85 29.20
CA ARG A 10 53.45 -0.09 29.35
C ARG A 10 52.09 0.61 29.29
N ARG A 11 51.93 1.76 29.92
CA ARG A 11 50.68 2.54 29.86
C ARG A 11 50.38 3.01 28.44
N LYS A 12 51.39 3.44 27.69
CA LYS A 12 51.19 3.84 26.27
C LYS A 12 50.83 2.68 25.38
N MET A 13 51.32 1.45 25.63
CA MET A 13 50.93 0.27 24.90
C MET A 13 49.49 -0.15 25.19
N ASP A 14 49.04 -0.06 26.43
CA ASP A 14 47.69 -0.41 26.83
C ASP A 14 46.68 0.57 26.21
N GLU A 15 46.97 1.86 26.17
CA GLU A 15 46.11 2.86 25.50
C GLU A 15 45.99 2.61 23.99
N LYS A 16 47.08 2.20 23.31
CA LYS A 16 47.06 1.89 21.88
C LYS A 16 46.32 0.56 21.60
N GLY A 17 46.31 -0.40 22.50
CA GLY A 17 45.60 -1.66 22.38
C GLY A 17 44.10 -1.51 22.58
N VAL A 18 43.66 -0.64 23.49
CA VAL A 18 42.25 -0.39 23.82
C VAL A 18 41.55 0.43 22.74
N SER A 19 42.22 1.44 22.17
CA SER A 19 41.65 2.34 21.18
C SER A 19 41.16 1.62 19.88
N PRO A 20 41.92 0.68 19.28
CA PRO A 20 41.44 -0.09 18.14
C PRO A 20 40.24 -0.99 18.47
N VAL A 21 40.19 -1.59 19.64
CA VAL A 21 39.08 -2.43 20.12
C VAL A 21 37.80 -1.62 20.29
N ILE A 22 37.88 -0.45 20.87
CA ILE A 22 36.76 0.48 21.02
C ILE A 22 36.27 0.92 19.64
N GLY A 23 37.17 1.21 18.71
CA GLY A 23 36.80 1.56 17.33
C GLY A 23 36.02 0.46 16.61
N VAL A 24 36.42 -0.78 16.76
CA VAL A 24 35.70 -1.93 16.18
C VAL A 24 34.31 -2.11 16.82
N ILE A 25 34.21 -1.99 18.12
CA ILE A 25 32.94 -2.10 18.85
C ILE A 25 31.98 -1.00 18.41
N LEU A 26 32.45 0.23 18.26
CA LEU A 26 31.64 1.35 17.77
C LEU A 26 31.19 1.16 16.33
N MET A 27 32.04 0.63 15.45
CA MET A 27 31.66 0.29 14.08
C MET A 27 30.55 -0.75 14.03
N VAL A 28 30.69 -1.83 14.78
CA VAL A 28 29.68 -2.89 14.86
C VAL A 28 28.37 -2.35 15.41
N ALA A 29 28.43 -1.57 16.47
CA ALA A 29 27.23 -0.95 17.05
C ALA A 29 26.53 -0.02 16.04
N ALA A 30 27.27 0.82 15.33
CA ALA A 30 26.73 1.70 14.30
C ALA A 30 26.06 0.92 13.16
N THR A 31 26.70 -0.15 12.69
CA THR A 31 26.13 -0.97 11.59
C THR A 31 24.86 -1.71 12.02
N ILE A 32 24.79 -2.20 13.24
CA ILE A 32 23.57 -2.82 13.79
C ILE A 32 22.41 -1.83 13.86
N VAL A 33 22.68 -0.61 14.32
CA VAL A 33 21.65 0.44 14.42
C VAL A 33 21.14 0.83 13.03
N ILE A 34 22.03 1.00 12.06
CA ILE A 34 21.65 1.32 10.69
C ILE A 34 20.83 0.18 10.09
N ALA A 35 21.26 -1.06 10.26
CA ALA A 35 20.54 -2.22 9.77
C ALA A 35 19.12 -2.32 10.39
N ALA A 36 18.98 -2.05 11.68
CA ALA A 36 17.68 -2.06 12.36
C ALA A 36 16.75 -0.96 11.82
N VAL A 37 17.26 0.23 11.57
CA VAL A 37 16.47 1.33 10.99
C VAL A 37 16.03 1.00 9.57
N VAL A 38 16.93 0.49 8.74
CA VAL A 38 16.62 0.09 7.36
C VAL A 38 15.59 -1.04 7.34
N MET A 39 15.75 -2.06 8.17
CA MET A 39 14.76 -3.13 8.29
C MET A 39 13.42 -2.65 8.82
N GLY A 40 13.42 -1.72 9.75
CA GLY A 40 12.18 -1.08 10.24
C GLY A 40 11.44 -0.31 9.15
N MET A 41 12.16 0.40 8.30
CA MET A 41 11.58 1.10 7.15
C MET A 41 11.04 0.11 6.11
N LEU A 42 11.78 -0.93 5.79
CA LEU A 42 11.35 -1.97 4.84
C LEU A 42 10.20 -2.81 5.39
N GLY A 43 10.19 -3.13 6.68
CA GLY A 43 9.10 -3.82 7.34
C GLY A 43 7.81 -3.00 7.42
N GLY A 44 7.89 -1.67 7.34
CA GLY A 44 6.73 -0.76 7.24
C GLY A 44 5.97 -0.89 5.92
N PHE A 45 6.58 -1.45 4.88
CA PHE A 45 5.89 -1.76 3.62
C PHE A 45 4.98 -3.00 3.70
N GLY A 46 5.06 -3.79 4.77
CA GLY A 46 4.28 -5.01 4.95
C GLY A 46 4.52 -6.07 3.86
N PRO A 47 3.97 -7.27 4.00
CA PRO A 47 3.93 -8.21 2.90
C PRO A 47 3.14 -7.59 1.73
N PRO A 48 3.55 -7.81 0.47
CA PRO A 48 2.83 -7.28 -0.68
C PRO A 48 1.37 -7.74 -0.58
N LYS A 49 0.46 -6.77 -0.58
CA LYS A 49 -0.97 -7.07 -0.57
C LYS A 49 -1.28 -7.87 -1.83
N LYS A 50 -1.95 -8.99 -1.66
CA LYS A 50 -2.41 -9.78 -2.79
C LYS A 50 -3.32 -8.92 -3.65
N THR A 51 -2.98 -8.78 -4.92
CA THR A 51 -3.82 -8.10 -5.90
C THR A 51 -4.75 -9.13 -6.52
N TYR A 52 -6.04 -8.89 -6.43
CA TYR A 52 -7.05 -9.74 -7.02
C TYR A 52 -7.41 -9.25 -8.42
N MET A 53 -7.62 -10.18 -9.34
CA MET A 53 -7.97 -9.89 -10.73
C MET A 53 -9.48 -10.03 -10.93
N VAL A 54 -10.16 -8.92 -10.79
CA VAL A 54 -11.60 -8.78 -11.08
C VAL A 54 -11.82 -7.47 -11.84
N THR A 55 -12.87 -7.43 -12.65
CA THR A 55 -13.15 -6.28 -13.51
C THR A 55 -14.60 -5.85 -13.41
N ALA A 56 -14.81 -4.56 -13.57
CA ALA A 56 -16.11 -3.95 -13.74
C ALA A 56 -16.08 -3.01 -14.93
N SER A 57 -17.22 -2.72 -15.50
CA SER A 57 -17.38 -1.75 -16.57
C SER A 57 -18.52 -0.79 -16.25
N ALA A 58 -18.39 0.44 -16.72
CA ALA A 58 -19.44 1.44 -16.61
C ALA A 58 -19.75 1.99 -18.00
N SER A 59 -21.01 2.27 -18.24
CA SER A 59 -21.48 2.89 -19.46
C SER A 59 -22.56 3.91 -19.16
N GLU A 60 -22.51 5.04 -19.83
CA GLU A 60 -23.53 6.07 -19.77
C GLU A 60 -24.35 6.04 -21.04
N ASN A 61 -25.67 6.19 -20.89
CA ASN A 61 -26.58 6.35 -22.00
C ASN A 61 -26.67 7.86 -22.38
N SER A 62 -27.08 8.14 -23.59
CA SER A 62 -27.30 9.51 -24.10
C SER A 62 -28.23 10.38 -23.23
N THR A 63 -28.98 9.78 -22.33
CA THR A 63 -29.88 10.45 -21.37
C THR A 63 -29.23 10.78 -20.02
N GLY A 64 -27.95 10.42 -19.82
CA GLY A 64 -27.27 10.60 -18.52
C GLY A 64 -27.52 9.46 -17.52
N TYR A 65 -28.02 8.32 -17.99
CA TYR A 65 -28.24 7.14 -17.14
C TYR A 65 -27.02 6.24 -17.16
N ILE A 66 -26.38 6.10 -16.03
CA ILE A 66 -25.12 5.37 -15.85
C ILE A 66 -25.41 3.97 -15.33
N CYS A 67 -24.96 2.97 -16.04
CA CYS A 67 -25.03 1.58 -15.64
C CYS A 67 -23.65 1.01 -15.38
N VAL A 68 -23.46 0.42 -14.21
CA VAL A 68 -22.23 -0.25 -13.81
C VAL A 68 -22.46 -1.74 -13.74
N VAL A 69 -21.60 -2.48 -14.41
CA VAL A 69 -21.67 -3.95 -14.52
C VAL A 69 -20.43 -4.56 -13.90
N TYR A 70 -20.62 -5.51 -13.02
CA TYR A 70 -19.54 -6.34 -12.52
C TYR A 70 -19.30 -7.51 -13.46
N ASN A 71 -18.16 -7.54 -14.11
CA ASN A 71 -17.83 -8.57 -15.12
C ASN A 71 -17.26 -9.85 -14.50
N GLY A 72 -16.85 -9.80 -13.24
CA GLY A 72 -16.17 -10.92 -12.59
C GLY A 72 -14.69 -10.97 -12.93
N GLY A 73 -14.11 -12.15 -12.86
CA GLY A 73 -12.69 -12.40 -13.14
C GLY A 73 -12.22 -13.70 -12.50
N PRO A 74 -10.93 -14.06 -12.67
CA PRO A 74 -10.38 -15.28 -12.08
C PRO A 74 -10.50 -15.36 -10.55
N ASP A 75 -10.48 -14.20 -9.88
CA ASP A 75 -10.57 -14.10 -8.41
C ASP A 75 -11.96 -13.72 -7.91
N ALA A 76 -12.99 -13.83 -8.75
CA ALA A 76 -14.37 -13.46 -8.40
C ALA A 76 -14.90 -14.18 -7.15
N GLN A 77 -14.43 -15.41 -6.90
CA GLN A 77 -14.81 -16.20 -5.72
C GLN A 77 -14.37 -15.58 -4.39
N PHE A 78 -13.36 -14.69 -4.39
CA PHE A 78 -12.84 -14.03 -3.20
C PHE A 78 -13.52 -12.69 -2.91
N VAL A 79 -14.41 -12.22 -3.78
CA VAL A 79 -15.16 -10.98 -3.60
C VAL A 79 -16.26 -11.20 -2.57
N ASP A 80 -16.28 -10.36 -1.55
CA ASP A 80 -17.29 -10.35 -0.51
C ASP A 80 -18.39 -9.32 -0.82
N ASP A 81 -17.98 -8.09 -1.12
CA ASP A 81 -18.90 -6.99 -1.38
C ASP A 81 -18.34 -6.06 -2.47
N LEU A 82 -19.23 -5.39 -3.18
CA LEU A 82 -18.91 -4.46 -4.25
C LEU A 82 -19.67 -3.16 -4.06
N ASN A 83 -18.95 -2.08 -3.87
CA ASN A 83 -19.49 -0.74 -3.74
C ASN A 83 -19.08 0.11 -4.94
N CYS A 84 -20.05 0.70 -5.61
CA CYS A 84 -19.85 1.67 -6.65
C CYS A 84 -20.23 3.05 -6.14
N THR A 85 -19.33 4.02 -6.25
CA THR A 85 -19.62 5.41 -5.95
C THR A 85 -19.52 6.21 -7.23
N ILE A 86 -20.58 6.92 -7.55
CA ILE A 86 -20.66 7.83 -8.68
C ILE A 86 -20.66 9.25 -8.15
N TYR A 87 -19.63 9.99 -8.48
CA TYR A 87 -19.52 11.41 -8.12
C TYR A 87 -20.08 12.23 -9.27
N THR A 88 -21.21 12.88 -9.04
CA THR A 88 -21.89 13.74 -10.00
C THR A 88 -21.76 15.20 -9.60
N ALA A 89 -22.08 16.13 -10.49
CA ALA A 89 -22.11 17.56 -10.19
C ALA A 89 -23.08 17.93 -9.05
N LYS A 90 -24.06 17.06 -8.76
CA LYS A 90 -25.07 17.27 -7.70
C LYS A 90 -24.73 16.55 -6.37
N GLY A 91 -23.69 15.74 -6.34
CA GLY A 91 -23.29 14.97 -5.17
C GLY A 91 -22.81 13.56 -5.52
N SER A 92 -22.69 12.71 -4.53
CA SER A 92 -22.26 11.32 -4.72
C SER A 92 -23.43 10.36 -4.53
N ILE A 93 -23.48 9.33 -5.36
CA ILE A 93 -24.45 8.25 -5.31
C ILE A 93 -23.70 6.96 -5.06
N THR A 94 -24.10 6.19 -4.06
CA THR A 94 -23.51 4.89 -3.77
C THR A 94 -24.48 3.79 -4.20
N LEU A 95 -23.97 2.88 -5.05
CA LEU A 95 -24.69 1.72 -5.53
C LEU A 95 -23.99 0.45 -5.03
N ASN A 96 -24.75 -0.49 -4.52
CA ASN A 96 -24.23 -1.79 -4.16
C ASN A 96 -24.47 -2.79 -5.29
N LEU A 97 -23.41 -3.49 -5.68
CA LEU A 97 -23.44 -4.57 -6.63
C LEU A 97 -23.33 -5.90 -5.89
N THR A 98 -23.93 -6.94 -6.42
CA THR A 98 -23.73 -8.29 -5.87
C THR A 98 -22.41 -8.87 -6.36
N ASN A 99 -21.84 -9.82 -5.61
CA ASN A 99 -20.59 -10.49 -5.96
C ASN A 99 -20.71 -11.52 -7.12
N LYS A 100 -21.83 -11.52 -7.82
CA LYS A 100 -22.04 -12.39 -8.98
C LYS A 100 -21.66 -11.65 -10.27
N ALA A 101 -20.89 -12.31 -11.12
CA ALA A 101 -20.58 -11.79 -12.46
C ALA A 101 -21.88 -11.49 -13.24
N GLY A 102 -21.93 -10.35 -13.90
CA GLY A 102 -23.12 -9.86 -14.57
C GLY A 102 -24.06 -9.01 -13.69
N SER A 103 -23.75 -8.84 -12.41
CA SER A 103 -24.51 -7.92 -11.55
C SER A 103 -24.44 -6.50 -12.09
N THR A 104 -25.59 -5.90 -12.28
CA THR A 104 -25.73 -4.56 -12.85
C THR A 104 -26.56 -3.69 -11.92
N ASN A 105 -26.11 -2.48 -11.70
CA ASN A 105 -26.87 -1.45 -11.02
C ASN A 105 -26.70 -0.12 -11.76
N CYS A 106 -27.75 0.67 -11.79
CA CYS A 106 -27.80 1.88 -12.59
C CYS A 106 -28.32 3.06 -11.76
N ALA A 107 -27.84 4.26 -12.08
CA ALA A 107 -28.30 5.50 -11.47
C ALA A 107 -28.29 6.65 -12.47
N TRP A 108 -29.01 7.70 -12.14
CA TRP A 108 -28.97 8.94 -12.91
C TRP A 108 -27.74 9.76 -12.54
N GLY A 109 -26.91 10.02 -13.55
CA GLY A 109 -25.75 10.91 -13.45
C GLY A 109 -26.03 12.29 -14.02
N THR A 110 -24.96 13.01 -14.32
CA THR A 110 -24.98 14.30 -14.99
C THR A 110 -24.82 14.10 -16.50
N GLN A 111 -25.76 14.51 -17.28
CA GLN A 111 -25.69 14.33 -18.74
C GLN A 111 -24.48 15.06 -19.35
N GLY A 112 -23.71 14.36 -20.16
CA GLY A 112 -22.59 14.89 -20.92
C GLY A 112 -21.25 14.19 -20.63
N PRO A 113 -20.32 14.24 -21.56
CA PRO A 113 -19.06 13.51 -21.45
C PRO A 113 -18.15 14.06 -20.34
N ASN A 114 -17.53 13.15 -19.61
CA ASN A 114 -16.57 13.43 -18.52
C ASN A 114 -17.14 14.30 -17.37
N ASN A 115 -18.44 14.24 -17.13
CA ASN A 115 -19.07 14.98 -16.04
C ASN A 115 -19.15 14.17 -14.75
N ASP A 116 -19.18 12.85 -14.86
CA ASP A 116 -19.34 11.96 -13.73
C ASP A 116 -18.12 11.05 -13.54
N HIS A 117 -17.65 10.96 -12.31
CA HIS A 117 -16.54 10.11 -11.91
C HIS A 117 -17.05 8.86 -11.22
N ILE A 118 -16.73 7.71 -11.76
CA ILE A 118 -17.22 6.41 -11.29
C ILE A 118 -16.06 5.63 -10.69
N VAL A 119 -16.22 5.24 -9.43
CA VAL A 119 -15.26 4.42 -8.70
C VAL A 119 -15.95 3.17 -8.20
N VAL A 120 -15.46 2.00 -8.60
CA VAL A 120 -15.94 0.72 -8.09
C VAL A 120 -14.87 0.11 -7.21
N ALA A 121 -15.20 -0.11 -5.96
CA ALA A 121 -14.35 -0.75 -4.98
C ALA A 121 -14.87 -2.14 -4.63
N ALA A 122 -14.01 -3.13 -4.73
CA ALA A 122 -14.30 -4.50 -4.31
C ALA A 122 -13.69 -4.76 -2.93
N LYS A 123 -14.49 -5.27 -2.02
CA LYS A 123 -14.04 -5.79 -0.74
C LYS A 123 -13.92 -7.31 -0.86
N PHE A 124 -12.76 -7.82 -0.48
CA PHE A 124 -12.46 -9.25 -0.54
C PHE A 124 -12.65 -9.92 0.83
N LYS A 125 -12.79 -11.24 0.81
CA LYS A 125 -13.02 -12.05 2.01
C LYS A 125 -11.89 -11.99 3.04
N ASP A 126 -10.68 -11.59 2.64
CA ASP A 126 -9.54 -11.35 3.52
C ASP A 126 -9.59 -9.99 4.25
N GLY A 127 -10.61 -9.18 3.98
CA GLY A 127 -10.80 -7.83 4.53
C GLY A 127 -10.12 -6.73 3.72
N SER A 128 -9.37 -7.04 2.67
CA SER A 128 -8.76 -6.05 1.79
C SER A 128 -9.79 -5.40 0.88
N THR A 129 -9.56 -4.13 0.53
CA THR A 129 -10.38 -3.40 -0.43
C THR A 129 -9.51 -2.93 -1.57
N GLN A 130 -9.96 -3.14 -2.79
CA GLN A 130 -9.25 -2.73 -3.99
C GLN A 130 -10.20 -2.00 -4.93
N VAL A 131 -9.74 -0.88 -5.51
CA VAL A 131 -10.45 -0.21 -6.60
C VAL A 131 -10.25 -1.00 -7.88
N ILE A 132 -11.34 -1.44 -8.49
CA ILE A 132 -11.32 -2.26 -9.71
C ILE A 132 -11.74 -1.48 -10.96
N LEU A 133 -12.38 -0.36 -10.78
CA LEU A 133 -12.75 0.56 -11.86
C LEU A 133 -12.65 1.99 -11.35
N ASP A 134 -11.98 2.84 -12.10
CA ASP A 134 -11.87 4.27 -11.90
C ASP A 134 -11.94 4.94 -13.27
N THR A 135 -13.06 5.55 -13.58
CA THR A 135 -13.31 6.12 -14.91
C THR A 135 -14.23 7.34 -14.85
N TRP A 136 -14.16 8.13 -15.90
CA TRP A 136 -15.03 9.28 -16.14
C TRP A 136 -15.97 8.97 -17.29
N THR A 137 -17.21 9.32 -17.13
CA THR A 137 -18.24 9.21 -18.19
C THR A 137 -18.91 10.54 -18.46
#